data_efbf3163c7d4907edf0acc83df899c24
#
_entry.id   efbf3163c7d4907edf0acc83df899c24
#
_cell.length_a   1.000
_cell.length_b   1.000
_cell.length_c   1.000
_cell.angle_alpha   90.00
_cell.angle_beta   90.00
_cell.angle_gamma   90.00
#
_symmetry.space_group_name_H-M   'P 1'
#
loop_
_entity.id
_entity.type
_entity.pdbx_description
1 polymer ?
#
loop_
_entity_poly.entity_id
_entity_poly.type
_entity_poly.pdbx_seq_one_letter_code
_entity_poly.pdbx_strand_id
1 'polypeptide(L)'
;KEYNITGLSFIGPNPVLWRQTIEAVGDLDIAWGGGPTLFDELISFGFVAPINDEETLAVVAEIPDEFGGAPLKRYDDGKLLWVASAISSFGFIVNEPVLNEWGLPYPQLWEDLASPEFGVLLPKPTIAYARPTQSTSHTRIYEIILQKFGWDQGWAIIARLAANGRPYSGSVEALSAVQSGEVAVSIAIDFYGYSSEVQFPGTKYVLPFNESIVNGDPIALLKTSTHPDAAQAFIRWIISVDGQKIWLDKSVNRMPVREDVFKTPEGRKRPDLYANYNATKANIGIPFDDNLALSIEYSMRYYFDAVFADVHDKLVQAWSLIVTKYLNGEMSQEEFEYWAYELGKPLSWEEDGQIVTFTLEFAQSINDALGTGELLSKYQKIWREAANARYQSIIEQLGG
;
A
#
# COMPACT_ATOMS: atom_id res chain seq x y z
N LYS A 1 3.44 32.64 -14.31
CA LYS A 1 3.20 34.02 -14.85
C LYS A 1 2.21 33.98 -16.02
N GLU A 2 2.29 32.94 -16.85
CA GLU A 2 1.46 32.79 -18.06
C GLU A 2 -0.04 32.66 -17.71
N TYR A 3 -0.38 31.94 -16.67
CA TYR A 3 -1.76 31.68 -16.21
C TYR A 3 -2.17 32.57 -15.02
N ASN A 4 -1.37 33.55 -14.64
CA ASN A 4 -1.62 34.41 -13.47
C ASN A 4 -1.93 33.63 -12.16
N ILE A 5 -1.34 32.46 -11.98
CA ILE A 5 -1.52 31.66 -10.78
C ILE A 5 -0.86 32.38 -9.61
N THR A 6 -1.64 32.75 -8.60
CA THR A 6 -1.20 33.46 -7.40
C THR A 6 -0.99 32.57 -6.19
N GLY A 7 -1.48 31.32 -6.24
CA GLY A 7 -1.31 30.33 -5.17
C GLY A 7 -1.78 28.95 -5.60
N LEU A 8 -1.37 27.96 -4.83
CA LEU A 8 -1.82 26.57 -4.93
C LEU A 8 -2.40 26.16 -3.57
N SER A 9 -3.50 25.44 -3.60
CA SER A 9 -4.11 24.85 -2.41
C SER A 9 -4.03 23.32 -2.51
N PHE A 10 -3.67 22.66 -1.41
CA PHE A 10 -3.56 21.22 -1.34
C PHE A 10 -4.49 20.68 -0.27
N ILE A 11 -5.19 19.59 -0.60
CA ILE A 11 -6.02 18.81 0.32
C ILE A 11 -5.49 17.38 0.29
N GLY A 12 -5.30 16.79 1.46
CA GLY A 12 -4.82 15.41 1.61
C GLY A 12 -5.82 14.57 2.38
N PRO A 13 -6.96 14.21 1.80
CA PRO A 13 -7.91 13.32 2.48
C PRO A 13 -7.38 11.89 2.55
N ASN A 14 -7.90 11.13 3.52
CA ASN A 14 -7.68 9.69 3.54
C ASN A 14 -8.21 9.02 2.26
N PRO A 15 -7.62 7.88 1.83
CA PRO A 15 -7.99 7.22 0.58
C PRO A 15 -9.49 7.00 0.38
N VAL A 16 -10.17 6.51 1.40
CA VAL A 16 -11.62 6.24 1.38
C VAL A 16 -12.50 7.50 1.29
N LEU A 17 -11.92 8.69 1.43
CA LEU A 17 -12.65 9.97 1.43
C LEU A 17 -12.45 10.79 0.14
N TRP A 18 -11.64 10.32 -0.80
CA TRP A 18 -11.34 11.12 -2.00
C TRP A 18 -12.59 11.45 -2.81
N ARG A 19 -13.44 10.48 -3.07
CA ARG A 19 -14.70 10.68 -3.77
C ARG A 19 -15.55 11.75 -3.09
N GLN A 20 -15.82 11.57 -1.80
CA GLN A 20 -16.64 12.50 -1.01
C GLN A 20 -16.03 13.91 -0.97
N THR A 21 -14.70 14.00 -0.89
CA THR A 21 -13.98 15.26 -0.90
C THR A 21 -14.14 15.98 -2.23
N ILE A 22 -13.99 15.28 -3.37
CA ILE A 22 -14.17 15.86 -4.70
C ILE A 22 -15.60 16.37 -4.88
N GLU A 23 -16.61 15.59 -4.45
CA GLU A 23 -18.02 15.98 -4.49
C GLU A 23 -18.31 17.21 -3.62
N ALA A 24 -17.76 17.24 -2.40
CA ALA A 24 -18.04 18.29 -1.43
C ALA A 24 -17.36 19.62 -1.77
N VAL A 25 -16.12 19.58 -2.26
CA VAL A 25 -15.34 20.79 -2.63
C VAL A 25 -15.84 21.38 -3.95
N GLY A 26 -16.04 20.53 -4.96
CA GLY A 26 -16.70 20.88 -6.22
C GLY A 26 -15.90 21.73 -7.23
N ASP A 27 -14.70 22.22 -6.88
CA ASP A 27 -13.84 23.03 -7.74
C ASP A 27 -12.36 22.60 -7.70
N LEU A 28 -12.11 21.35 -7.42
CA LEU A 28 -10.75 20.77 -7.46
C LEU A 28 -10.30 20.61 -8.90
N ASP A 29 -9.06 21.05 -9.20
CA ASP A 29 -8.50 21.05 -10.54
C ASP A 29 -7.77 19.74 -10.88
N ILE A 30 -7.02 19.19 -9.92
CA ILE A 30 -6.08 18.08 -10.12
C ILE A 30 -6.24 17.06 -9.01
N ALA A 31 -6.27 15.77 -9.39
CA ALA A 31 -5.98 14.65 -8.50
C ALA A 31 -4.50 14.24 -8.69
N TRP A 32 -3.76 14.02 -7.59
CA TRP A 32 -2.34 13.73 -7.66
C TRP A 32 -1.87 12.77 -6.57
N GLY A 33 -1.25 11.66 -6.97
CA GLY A 33 -0.77 10.59 -6.09
C GLY A 33 -1.86 9.61 -5.70
N GLY A 34 -1.54 8.66 -4.82
CA GLY A 34 -2.52 7.68 -4.32
C GLY A 34 -2.57 6.35 -5.09
N GLY A 35 -1.87 6.25 -6.22
CA GLY A 35 -1.73 5.01 -6.98
C GLY A 35 -2.82 4.76 -8.03
N PRO A 36 -2.57 3.84 -8.99
CA PRO A 36 -3.44 3.61 -10.15
C PRO A 36 -4.85 3.16 -9.79
N THR A 37 -5.01 2.26 -8.82
CA THR A 37 -6.33 1.72 -8.42
C THR A 37 -7.28 2.83 -7.96
N LEU A 38 -6.80 3.78 -7.15
CA LEU A 38 -7.60 4.94 -6.74
C LEU A 38 -8.03 5.80 -7.94
N PHE A 39 -7.16 5.94 -8.94
CA PHE A 39 -7.50 6.70 -10.15
C PHE A 39 -8.48 5.96 -11.06
N ASP A 40 -8.39 4.63 -11.15
CA ASP A 40 -9.37 3.81 -11.86
C ASP A 40 -10.75 3.88 -11.18
N GLU A 41 -10.77 3.97 -9.84
CA GLU A 41 -11.98 4.27 -9.07
C GLU A 41 -12.55 5.66 -9.44
N LEU A 42 -11.73 6.72 -9.43
CA LEU A 42 -12.16 8.07 -9.83
C LEU A 42 -12.67 8.12 -11.28
N ILE A 43 -12.07 7.34 -12.18
CA ILE A 43 -12.52 7.17 -13.57
C ILE A 43 -13.90 6.52 -13.60
N SER A 44 -14.12 5.43 -12.86
CA SER A 44 -15.37 4.70 -12.81
C SER A 44 -16.54 5.57 -12.31
N PHE A 45 -16.27 6.47 -11.37
CA PHE A 45 -17.25 7.48 -10.90
C PHE A 45 -17.36 8.70 -11.81
N GLY A 46 -16.54 8.79 -12.86
CA GLY A 46 -16.65 9.85 -13.84
C GLY A 46 -16.03 11.19 -13.40
N PHE A 47 -15.13 11.21 -12.44
CA PHE A 47 -14.47 12.44 -11.95
C PHE A 47 -13.28 12.90 -12.78
N VAL A 48 -12.67 12.02 -13.58
CA VAL A 48 -11.48 12.35 -14.37
C VAL A 48 -11.87 12.91 -15.73
N ALA A 49 -11.23 14.01 -16.12
CA ALA A 49 -11.34 14.62 -17.44
C ALA A 49 -10.15 14.23 -18.32
N PRO A 50 -10.33 14.13 -19.66
CA PRO A 50 -9.20 13.91 -20.56
C PRO A 50 -8.21 15.07 -20.54
N ILE A 51 -6.92 14.71 -20.55
CA ILE A 51 -5.81 15.65 -20.82
C ILE A 51 -5.76 15.81 -22.34
N ASN A 52 -5.99 17.03 -22.85
CA ASN A 52 -6.16 17.31 -24.27
C ASN A 52 -5.38 18.54 -24.77
N ASP A 53 -4.65 19.23 -23.90
CA ASP A 53 -3.76 20.33 -24.28
C ASP A 53 -2.59 19.80 -25.11
N GLU A 54 -2.39 20.34 -26.32
CA GLU A 54 -1.39 19.88 -27.28
C GLU A 54 0.05 19.93 -26.74
N GLU A 55 0.40 20.99 -26.00
CA GLU A 55 1.74 21.12 -25.41
C GLU A 55 1.95 20.13 -24.26
N THR A 56 0.91 19.84 -23.48
CA THR A 56 0.95 18.82 -22.44
C THR A 56 1.10 17.44 -23.04
N LEU A 57 0.34 17.12 -24.10
CA LEU A 57 0.43 15.84 -24.81
C LEU A 57 1.81 15.64 -25.46
N ALA A 58 2.44 16.72 -25.95
CA ALA A 58 3.81 16.64 -26.49
C ALA A 58 4.82 16.22 -25.43
N VAL A 59 4.73 16.73 -24.19
CA VAL A 59 5.59 16.29 -23.08
C VAL A 59 5.24 14.88 -22.61
N VAL A 60 3.95 14.52 -22.56
CA VAL A 60 3.51 13.15 -22.27
C VAL A 60 4.10 12.13 -23.25
N ALA A 61 4.24 12.49 -24.52
CA ALA A 61 4.84 11.60 -25.52
C ALA A 61 6.31 11.25 -25.24
N GLU A 62 7.01 12.06 -24.45
CA GLU A 62 8.39 11.82 -24.02
C GLU A 62 8.49 10.85 -22.82
N ILE A 63 7.37 10.61 -22.10
CA ILE A 63 7.32 9.65 -21.00
C ILE A 63 7.18 8.24 -21.60
N PRO A 64 7.90 7.22 -21.09
CA PRO A 64 7.68 5.82 -21.51
C PRO A 64 6.23 5.39 -21.28
N ASP A 65 5.75 4.42 -22.05
CA ASP A 65 4.41 3.86 -21.83
C ASP A 65 4.35 2.98 -20.58
N GLU A 66 5.49 2.34 -20.26
CA GLU A 66 5.62 1.47 -19.09
C GLU A 66 6.99 1.58 -18.43
N PHE A 67 7.07 1.16 -17.17
CA PHE A 67 8.31 1.03 -16.41
C PHE A 67 8.23 -0.19 -15.49
N GLY A 68 9.17 -1.13 -15.63
CA GLY A 68 9.17 -2.37 -14.84
C GLY A 68 7.87 -3.19 -14.98
N GLY A 69 7.22 -3.12 -16.15
CA GLY A 69 5.94 -3.76 -16.43
C GLY A 69 4.70 -2.97 -15.98
N ALA A 70 4.88 -1.84 -15.29
CA ALA A 70 3.77 -1.00 -14.86
C ALA A 70 3.43 0.07 -15.91
N PRO A 71 2.14 0.32 -16.23
CA PRO A 71 1.75 1.39 -17.11
C PRO A 71 2.05 2.77 -16.49
N LEU A 72 2.59 3.67 -17.28
CA LEU A 72 2.82 5.08 -16.89
C LEU A 72 1.77 6.03 -17.46
N LYS A 73 0.83 5.53 -18.23
CA LYS A 73 -0.25 6.29 -18.87
C LYS A 73 -1.54 5.47 -18.89
N ARG A 74 -2.66 6.12 -18.69
CA ARG A 74 -3.98 5.51 -18.77
C ARG A 74 -4.78 6.15 -19.89
N TYR A 75 -5.20 5.35 -20.84
CA TYR A 75 -6.09 5.77 -21.92
C TYR A 75 -7.45 5.10 -21.81
N ASP A 76 -8.49 5.82 -22.18
CA ASP A 76 -9.83 5.31 -22.39
C ASP A 76 -10.39 5.91 -23.69
N ASP A 77 -10.84 5.05 -24.60
CA ASP A 77 -11.30 5.44 -25.94
C ASP A 77 -10.32 6.42 -26.65
N GLY A 78 -9.03 6.12 -26.57
CA GLY A 78 -7.95 6.94 -27.16
C GLY A 78 -7.66 8.27 -26.46
N LYS A 79 -8.34 8.59 -25.35
CA LYS A 79 -8.15 9.80 -24.57
C LYS A 79 -7.26 9.51 -23.37
N LEU A 80 -6.23 10.35 -23.16
CA LEU A 80 -5.38 10.24 -21.98
C LEU A 80 -6.14 10.74 -20.74
N LEU A 81 -6.27 9.88 -19.74
CA LEU A 81 -6.95 10.20 -18.48
C LEU A 81 -5.98 10.55 -17.36
N TRP A 82 -4.86 9.84 -17.24
CA TRP A 82 -3.78 10.19 -16.34
C TRP A 82 -2.41 9.82 -16.91
N VAL A 83 -1.39 10.46 -16.40
CA VAL A 83 0.02 10.16 -16.64
C VAL A 83 0.73 10.01 -15.30
N ALA A 84 1.71 9.13 -15.22
CA ALA A 84 2.53 8.99 -14.02
C ALA A 84 3.41 10.24 -13.82
N SER A 85 3.44 10.74 -12.59
CA SER A 85 4.28 11.86 -12.17
C SER A 85 5.56 11.41 -11.43
N ALA A 86 5.52 10.22 -10.85
CA ALA A 86 6.64 9.56 -10.18
C ALA A 86 6.49 8.04 -10.35
N ILE A 87 7.52 7.30 -9.99
CA ILE A 87 7.51 5.84 -9.93
C ILE A 87 7.60 5.45 -8.46
N SER A 88 6.90 4.39 -8.08
CA SER A 88 6.95 3.81 -6.75
C SER A 88 7.09 2.29 -6.84
N SER A 89 7.69 1.70 -5.80
CA SER A 89 7.70 0.27 -5.55
C SER A 89 7.33 -0.01 -4.09
N PHE A 90 6.97 -1.24 -3.77
CA PHE A 90 6.41 -1.61 -2.48
C PHE A 90 7.26 -2.68 -1.81
N GLY A 91 7.61 -2.43 -0.57
CA GLY A 91 8.48 -3.30 0.20
C GLY A 91 8.44 -2.96 1.68
N PHE A 92 9.58 -3.03 2.33
CA PHE A 92 9.68 -2.72 3.76
C PHE A 92 11.06 -2.12 4.10
N ILE A 93 11.10 -1.40 5.20
CA ILE A 93 12.31 -0.81 5.76
C ILE A 93 12.77 -1.68 6.92
N VAL A 94 14.05 -2.05 6.94
CA VAL A 94 14.71 -2.78 8.02
C VAL A 94 15.60 -1.82 8.79
N ASN A 95 15.50 -1.80 10.11
CA ASN A 95 16.45 -1.18 11.00
C ASN A 95 17.48 -2.24 11.43
N GLU A 96 18.60 -2.32 10.71
CA GLU A 96 19.62 -3.35 10.91
C GLU A 96 20.19 -3.38 12.33
N PRO A 97 20.53 -2.24 12.98
CA PRO A 97 20.94 -2.22 14.37
C PRO A 97 19.92 -2.87 15.32
N VAL A 98 18.63 -2.54 15.17
CA VAL A 98 17.56 -3.09 16.02
C VAL A 98 17.34 -4.58 15.74
N LEU A 99 17.35 -4.97 14.46
CA LEU A 99 17.23 -6.36 14.05
C LEU A 99 18.33 -7.22 14.70
N ASN A 100 19.59 -6.75 14.64
CA ASN A 100 20.75 -7.42 15.24
C ASN A 100 20.66 -7.46 16.77
N GLU A 101 20.27 -6.35 17.42
CA GLU A 101 20.10 -6.27 18.88
C GLU A 101 19.06 -7.27 19.37
N TRP A 102 17.96 -7.43 18.62
CA TRP A 102 16.87 -8.34 19.00
C TRP A 102 17.07 -9.78 18.51
N GLY A 103 18.16 -10.06 17.78
CA GLY A 103 18.46 -11.40 17.27
C GLY A 103 17.49 -11.91 16.21
N LEU A 104 16.87 -11.01 15.46
CA LEU A 104 15.90 -11.35 14.41
C LEU A 104 16.62 -11.65 13.08
N PRO A 105 16.09 -12.57 12.25
CA PRO A 105 16.64 -12.83 10.93
C PRO A 105 16.44 -11.63 9.99
N TYR A 106 17.32 -11.48 8.99
CA TYR A 106 17.17 -10.43 7.99
C TYR A 106 16.08 -10.82 6.97
N PRO A 107 14.94 -10.10 6.90
CA PRO A 107 13.85 -10.46 6.01
C PRO A 107 14.14 -10.04 4.56
N GLN A 108 13.69 -10.83 3.59
CA GLN A 108 13.81 -10.54 2.16
C GLN A 108 12.45 -10.61 1.44
N LEU A 109 11.50 -11.37 1.95
CA LEU A 109 10.19 -11.66 1.36
C LEU A 109 9.06 -11.31 2.33
N TRP A 110 7.82 -11.24 1.82
CA TRP A 110 6.65 -10.99 2.68
C TRP A 110 6.42 -12.08 3.71
N GLU A 111 6.65 -13.34 3.33
CA GLU A 111 6.49 -14.48 4.23
C GLU A 111 7.48 -14.46 5.40
N ASP A 112 8.67 -13.90 5.22
CA ASP A 112 9.62 -13.75 6.31
C ASP A 112 9.04 -12.89 7.45
N LEU A 113 8.28 -11.84 7.10
CA LEU A 113 7.61 -10.99 8.09
C LEU A 113 6.44 -11.70 8.81
N ALA A 114 5.90 -12.75 8.21
CA ALA A 114 4.84 -13.59 8.77
C ALA A 114 5.39 -14.81 9.53
N SER A 115 6.71 -14.94 9.67
CA SER A 115 7.35 -16.08 10.29
C SER A 115 7.28 -16.02 11.82
N PRO A 116 7.39 -17.18 12.52
CA PRO A 116 7.36 -17.24 13.98
C PRO A 116 8.57 -16.53 14.63
N GLU A 117 9.71 -16.39 13.91
CA GLU A 117 10.89 -15.69 14.38
C GLU A 117 10.61 -14.21 14.65
N PHE A 118 9.75 -13.58 13.86
CA PHE A 118 9.30 -12.21 14.12
C PHE A 118 8.28 -12.10 15.26
N GLY A 119 7.70 -13.23 15.68
CA GLY A 119 6.79 -13.34 16.82
C GLY A 119 7.47 -13.66 18.16
N VAL A 120 8.77 -13.91 18.18
CA VAL A 120 9.50 -14.38 19.38
C VAL A 120 9.45 -13.39 20.55
N LEU A 121 9.29 -12.09 20.27
CA LEU A 121 9.26 -11.03 21.28
C LEU A 121 7.84 -10.62 21.71
N LEU A 122 6.79 -11.25 21.19
CA LEU A 122 5.42 -10.89 21.51
C LEU A 122 5.16 -10.93 23.04
N PRO A 123 4.43 -9.95 23.57
CA PRO A 123 3.60 -8.94 22.91
C PRO A 123 4.36 -7.69 22.40
N LYS A 124 5.70 -7.64 22.47
CA LYS A 124 6.48 -6.55 21.88
C LYS A 124 6.45 -6.68 20.35
N PRO A 125 5.92 -5.69 19.61
CA PRO A 125 5.84 -5.76 18.15
C PRO A 125 7.24 -5.64 17.54
N THR A 126 7.47 -6.40 16.49
CA THR A 126 8.72 -6.33 15.70
C THR A 126 8.52 -5.58 14.39
N ILE A 127 7.26 -5.40 13.95
CA ILE A 127 6.88 -4.82 12.67
C ILE A 127 5.91 -3.64 12.88
N ALA A 128 6.08 -2.57 12.11
CA ALA A 128 5.10 -1.50 11.97
C ALA A 128 4.36 -1.62 10.63
N TYR A 129 3.05 -1.40 10.66
CA TYR A 129 2.23 -1.31 9.46
C TYR A 129 1.10 -0.28 9.65
N ALA A 130 0.58 0.27 8.55
CA ALA A 130 -0.57 1.17 8.62
C ALA A 130 -1.88 0.47 8.25
N ARG A 131 -2.98 0.99 8.78
CA ARG A 131 -4.33 0.57 8.38
C ARG A 131 -4.56 0.91 6.91
N PRO A 132 -5.11 0.01 6.09
CA PRO A 132 -5.35 0.30 4.66
C PRO A 132 -6.37 1.41 4.45
N THR A 133 -7.31 1.63 5.37
CA THR A 133 -8.25 2.77 5.32
C THR A 133 -7.56 4.13 5.50
N GLN A 134 -6.30 4.15 5.98
CA GLN A 134 -5.52 5.35 6.26
C GLN A 134 -4.30 5.51 5.33
N SER A 135 -4.03 4.53 4.47
CA SER A 135 -2.82 4.51 3.63
C SER A 135 -3.05 3.75 2.32
N THR A 136 -2.94 4.46 1.19
CA THR A 136 -3.02 3.84 -0.15
C THR A 136 -1.85 2.90 -0.42
N SER A 137 -0.65 3.22 0.05
CA SER A 137 0.50 2.34 -0.12
C SER A 137 0.35 1.02 0.64
N HIS A 138 -0.22 1.03 1.85
CA HIS A 138 -0.50 -0.21 2.58
C HIS A 138 -1.65 -1.00 1.96
N THR A 139 -2.71 -0.32 1.47
CA THR A 139 -3.74 -0.97 0.65
C THR A 139 -3.10 -1.76 -0.48
N ARG A 140 -2.25 -1.10 -1.26
CA ARG A 140 -1.56 -1.72 -2.40
C ARG A 140 -0.69 -2.91 -1.98
N ILE A 141 0.02 -2.81 -0.87
CA ILE A 141 0.85 -3.91 -0.36
C ILE A 141 0.01 -5.13 0.02
N TYR A 142 -1.13 -4.95 0.66
CA TYR A 142 -2.02 -6.07 1.00
C TYR A 142 -2.64 -6.69 -0.26
N GLU A 143 -3.00 -5.89 -1.26
CA GLU A 143 -3.45 -6.39 -2.57
C GLU A 143 -2.35 -7.20 -3.27
N ILE A 144 -1.08 -6.75 -3.19
CA ILE A 144 0.07 -7.50 -3.72
C ILE A 144 0.18 -8.87 -3.04
N ILE A 145 0.11 -8.92 -1.71
CA ILE A 145 0.19 -10.18 -0.96
C ILE A 145 -0.98 -11.10 -1.33
N LEU A 146 -2.21 -10.57 -1.40
CA LEU A 146 -3.39 -11.35 -1.79
C LEU A 146 -3.29 -11.88 -3.22
N GLN A 147 -2.78 -11.11 -4.17
CA GLN A 147 -2.62 -11.56 -5.55
C GLN A 147 -1.42 -12.49 -5.75
N LYS A 148 -0.36 -12.30 -4.98
CA LYS A 148 0.82 -13.17 -5.03
C LYS A 148 0.53 -14.57 -4.50
N PHE A 149 -0.11 -14.67 -3.34
CA PHE A 149 -0.28 -15.93 -2.61
C PHE A 149 -1.68 -16.54 -2.75
N GLY A 150 -2.61 -15.82 -3.39
CA GLY A 150 -4.03 -16.17 -3.48
C GLY A 150 -4.81 -15.75 -2.23
N TRP A 151 -6.14 -15.73 -2.36
CA TRP A 151 -7.03 -15.14 -1.35
C TRP A 151 -6.85 -15.73 0.05
N ASP A 152 -6.90 -17.07 0.17
CA ASP A 152 -6.88 -17.71 1.47
C ASP A 152 -5.50 -17.66 2.13
N GLN A 153 -4.45 -18.01 1.38
CA GLN A 153 -3.07 -17.97 1.89
C GLN A 153 -2.59 -16.55 2.12
N GLY A 154 -2.96 -15.62 1.23
CA GLY A 154 -2.63 -14.21 1.39
C GLY A 154 -3.18 -13.64 2.69
N TRP A 155 -4.43 -13.93 3.03
CA TRP A 155 -5.01 -13.52 4.32
C TRP A 155 -4.32 -14.19 5.52
N ALA A 156 -3.93 -15.45 5.41
CA ALA A 156 -3.18 -16.13 6.46
C ALA A 156 -1.78 -15.52 6.67
N ILE A 157 -1.10 -15.09 5.60
CA ILE A 157 0.17 -14.35 5.69
C ILE A 157 -0.04 -12.98 6.32
N ILE A 158 -1.04 -12.22 5.86
CA ILE A 158 -1.37 -10.89 6.40
C ILE A 158 -1.70 -10.97 7.90
N ALA A 159 -2.45 -11.99 8.34
CA ALA A 159 -2.79 -12.17 9.75
C ALA A 159 -1.56 -12.34 10.64
N ARG A 160 -0.61 -13.20 10.23
CA ARG A 160 0.63 -13.43 10.98
C ARG A 160 1.55 -12.22 10.98
N LEU A 161 1.69 -11.54 9.83
CA LEU A 161 2.41 -10.29 9.73
C LEU A 161 1.80 -9.23 10.64
N ALA A 162 0.47 -9.09 10.64
CA ALA A 162 -0.24 -8.16 11.51
C ALA A 162 -0.07 -8.52 12.99
N ALA A 163 -0.06 -9.81 13.34
CA ALA A 163 0.16 -10.29 14.70
C ALA A 163 1.59 -10.04 15.19
N ASN A 164 2.62 -10.17 14.32
CA ASN A 164 4.00 -9.84 14.61
C ASN A 164 4.22 -8.32 14.75
N GLY A 165 3.29 -7.53 14.25
CA GLY A 165 3.40 -6.09 14.16
C GLY A 165 2.42 -5.32 15.04
N ARG A 166 2.38 -4.02 14.79
CA ARG A 166 1.46 -3.07 15.40
C ARG A 166 0.86 -2.16 14.33
N PRO A 167 -0.49 -1.93 14.35
CA PRO A 167 -1.12 -0.98 13.45
C PRO A 167 -0.86 0.48 13.87
N TYR A 168 -0.52 1.32 12.88
CA TYR A 168 -0.39 2.76 13.02
C TYR A 168 -1.47 3.48 12.21
N SER A 169 -1.70 4.76 12.53
CA SER A 169 -2.71 5.60 11.89
C SER A 169 -2.37 5.96 10.43
N GLY A 170 -1.11 5.81 10.02
CA GLY A 170 -0.68 6.09 8.66
C GLY A 170 0.75 5.66 8.39
N SER A 171 1.17 5.82 7.14
CA SER A 171 2.52 5.42 6.69
C SER A 171 3.65 6.20 7.37
N VAL A 172 3.41 7.47 7.72
CA VAL A 172 4.42 8.33 8.37
C VAL A 172 4.68 7.88 9.80
N GLU A 173 3.65 7.49 10.54
CA GLU A 173 3.75 6.98 11.90
C GLU A 173 4.46 5.62 11.91
N ALA A 174 4.15 4.73 10.96
CA ALA A 174 4.84 3.46 10.81
C ALA A 174 6.33 3.65 10.45
N LEU A 175 6.64 4.60 9.54
CA LEU A 175 8.01 5.00 9.23
C LEU A 175 8.76 5.50 10.47
N SER A 176 8.14 6.37 11.26
CA SER A 176 8.74 6.93 12.48
C SER A 176 9.07 5.84 13.50
N ALA A 177 8.24 4.81 13.60
CA ALA A 177 8.48 3.68 14.52
C ALA A 177 9.75 2.88 14.17
N VAL A 178 10.00 2.60 12.88
CA VAL A 178 11.23 1.89 12.48
C VAL A 178 12.45 2.79 12.57
N GLN A 179 12.34 4.07 12.27
CA GLN A 179 13.43 5.05 12.37
C GLN A 179 13.88 5.26 13.82
N SER A 180 12.94 5.30 14.76
CA SER A 180 13.24 5.44 16.19
C SER A 180 13.73 4.16 16.87
N GLY A 181 13.61 3.01 16.19
CA GLY A 181 13.94 1.70 16.77
C GLY A 181 12.87 1.14 17.70
N GLU A 182 11.63 1.64 17.63
CA GLU A 182 10.48 1.07 18.33
C GLU A 182 10.15 -0.33 17.77
N VAL A 183 10.37 -0.52 16.45
CA VAL A 183 10.24 -1.79 15.74
C VAL A 183 11.47 -2.06 14.88
N ALA A 184 11.71 -3.31 14.51
CA ALA A 184 12.82 -3.70 13.63
C ALA A 184 12.51 -3.51 12.14
N VAL A 185 11.23 -3.60 11.75
CA VAL A 185 10.79 -3.52 10.35
C VAL A 185 9.55 -2.64 10.24
N SER A 186 9.43 -1.90 9.13
CA SER A 186 8.18 -1.21 8.75
C SER A 186 7.82 -1.51 7.30
N ILE A 187 6.59 -1.92 7.06
CA ILE A 187 6.06 -1.98 5.70
C ILE A 187 6.05 -0.57 5.12
N ALA A 188 6.50 -0.39 3.88
CA ALA A 188 6.68 0.93 3.30
C ALA A 188 6.69 0.95 1.76
N ILE A 189 6.31 2.08 1.21
CA ILE A 189 6.62 2.46 -0.15
C ILE A 189 8.09 2.94 -0.24
N ASP A 190 8.71 2.79 -1.38
CA ASP A 190 10.15 2.96 -1.61
C ASP A 190 10.73 4.32 -1.22
N PHE A 191 10.05 5.42 -1.54
CA PHE A 191 10.60 6.75 -1.25
C PHE A 191 10.73 7.03 0.26
N TYR A 192 9.89 6.42 1.10
CA TYR A 192 10.09 6.43 2.54
C TYR A 192 11.33 5.61 2.94
N GLY A 193 11.53 4.46 2.29
CA GLY A 193 12.71 3.64 2.49
C GLY A 193 13.99 4.37 2.13
N TYR A 194 14.07 4.91 0.93
CA TYR A 194 15.26 5.64 0.47
C TYR A 194 15.52 6.92 1.26
N SER A 195 14.46 7.61 1.71
CA SER A 195 14.62 8.77 2.59
C SER A 195 15.12 8.36 3.97
N SER A 196 14.65 7.21 4.48
CA SER A 196 15.14 6.66 5.74
C SER A 196 16.62 6.28 5.68
N GLU A 197 17.06 5.63 4.60
CA GLU A 197 18.48 5.29 4.40
C GLU A 197 19.42 6.52 4.46
N VAL A 198 18.95 7.64 3.93
CA VAL A 198 19.71 8.90 3.92
C VAL A 198 19.74 9.57 5.30
N GLN A 199 18.63 9.54 6.03
CA GLN A 199 18.43 10.30 7.26
C GLN A 199 18.79 9.50 8.52
N PHE A 200 18.62 8.18 8.48
CA PHE A 200 18.80 7.26 9.60
C PHE A 200 19.76 6.14 9.20
N PRO A 201 21.08 6.34 9.37
CA PRO A 201 22.09 5.33 9.05
C PRO A 201 21.82 4.01 9.78
N GLY A 202 21.84 2.92 9.03
CA GLY A 202 21.49 1.58 9.52
C GLY A 202 20.06 1.16 9.16
N THR A 203 19.24 2.03 8.58
CA THR A 203 18.00 1.58 7.93
C THR A 203 18.25 1.22 6.47
N LYS A 204 17.55 0.20 5.97
CA LYS A 204 17.62 -0.30 4.60
C LYS A 204 16.25 -0.56 4.04
N TYR A 205 16.02 -0.14 2.80
CA TYR A 205 14.83 -0.53 2.05
C TYR A 205 15.05 -1.89 1.39
N VAL A 206 14.10 -2.79 1.55
CA VAL A 206 14.08 -4.10 0.92
C VAL A 206 12.90 -4.15 -0.03
N LEU A 207 13.18 -4.39 -1.31
CA LEU A 207 12.17 -4.67 -2.33
C LEU A 207 12.06 -6.19 -2.48
N PRO A 208 10.94 -6.83 -2.07
CA PRO A 208 10.78 -8.28 -2.17
C PRO A 208 10.87 -8.76 -3.62
N PHE A 209 11.87 -9.60 -3.88
CA PHE A 209 12.15 -10.05 -5.23
C PHE A 209 11.06 -11.00 -5.74
N ASN A 210 10.48 -10.71 -6.91
CA ASN A 210 9.35 -11.45 -7.50
C ASN A 210 8.07 -11.49 -6.64
N GLU A 211 7.95 -10.61 -5.64
CA GLU A 211 6.79 -10.55 -4.73
C GLU A 211 6.23 -9.14 -4.57
N SER A 212 6.63 -8.22 -5.42
CA SER A 212 6.17 -6.85 -5.42
C SER A 212 5.80 -6.39 -6.83
N ILE A 213 5.40 -5.13 -6.92
CA ILE A 213 5.12 -4.44 -8.19
C ILE A 213 5.76 -3.07 -8.22
N VAL A 214 5.78 -2.49 -9.40
CA VAL A 214 6.03 -1.06 -9.63
C VAL A 214 4.71 -0.37 -9.95
N ASN A 215 4.54 0.86 -9.51
CA ASN A 215 3.44 1.73 -9.91
C ASN A 215 3.96 2.99 -10.58
N GLY A 216 3.24 3.46 -11.59
CA GLY A 216 3.27 4.86 -11.97
C GLY A 216 2.31 5.64 -11.05
N ASP A 217 2.82 6.60 -10.28
CA ASP A 217 1.97 7.42 -9.40
C ASP A 217 1.25 8.50 -10.22
N PRO A 218 -0.09 8.42 -10.37
CA PRO A 218 -0.82 9.22 -11.34
C PRO A 218 -0.94 10.69 -10.96
N ILE A 219 -1.08 11.53 -12.00
CA ILE A 219 -1.63 12.87 -11.94
C ILE A 219 -2.70 13.00 -13.04
N ALA A 220 -3.87 13.55 -12.70
CA ALA A 220 -5.01 13.67 -13.60
C ALA A 220 -5.71 15.01 -13.47
N LEU A 221 -6.31 15.45 -14.58
CA LEU A 221 -7.25 16.58 -14.61
C LEU A 221 -8.61 16.10 -14.08
N LEU A 222 -9.21 16.87 -13.16
CA LEU A 222 -10.56 16.58 -12.67
C LEU A 222 -11.62 17.30 -13.51
N LYS A 223 -12.80 16.68 -13.65
CA LYS A 223 -13.97 17.30 -14.31
C LYS A 223 -14.54 18.50 -13.54
N THR A 224 -14.25 18.57 -12.24
CA THR A 224 -14.63 19.69 -11.38
C THR A 224 -13.76 20.94 -11.61
N SER A 225 -12.68 20.82 -12.40
CA SER A 225 -11.76 21.91 -12.64
C SER A 225 -12.46 23.14 -13.25
N THR A 226 -12.27 24.27 -12.60
CA THR A 226 -12.65 25.59 -13.11
C THR A 226 -11.50 26.30 -13.84
N HIS A 227 -10.28 25.68 -13.81
CA HIS A 227 -9.07 26.22 -14.44
C HIS A 227 -8.32 25.14 -15.26
N PRO A 228 -8.99 24.49 -16.24
CA PRO A 228 -8.41 23.31 -16.92
C PRO A 228 -7.10 23.61 -17.67
N ASP A 229 -6.95 24.80 -18.23
CA ASP A 229 -5.72 25.18 -18.93
C ASP A 229 -4.53 25.31 -17.96
N ALA A 230 -4.74 25.95 -16.81
CA ALA A 230 -3.72 26.07 -15.78
C ALA A 230 -3.39 24.71 -15.14
N ALA A 231 -4.39 23.86 -14.94
CA ALA A 231 -4.22 22.50 -14.43
C ALA A 231 -3.37 21.66 -15.40
N GLN A 232 -3.66 21.67 -16.69
CA GLN A 232 -2.87 20.96 -17.70
C GLN A 232 -1.45 21.52 -17.81
N ALA A 233 -1.26 22.82 -17.71
CA ALA A 233 0.08 23.42 -17.67
C ALA A 233 0.87 22.98 -16.43
N PHE A 234 0.21 22.81 -15.27
CA PHE A 234 0.85 22.24 -14.08
C PHE A 234 1.24 20.78 -14.28
N ILE A 235 0.35 19.94 -14.85
CA ILE A 235 0.65 18.55 -15.21
C ILE A 235 1.86 18.50 -16.14
N ARG A 236 1.87 19.33 -17.22
CA ARG A 236 2.99 19.45 -18.15
C ARG A 236 4.30 19.76 -17.44
N TRP A 237 4.29 20.72 -16.52
CA TRP A 237 5.48 21.09 -15.77
C TRP A 237 5.99 19.96 -14.87
N ILE A 238 5.09 19.28 -14.12
CA ILE A 238 5.47 18.21 -13.21
C ILE A 238 6.18 17.05 -13.94
N ILE A 239 5.72 16.70 -15.15
CA ILE A 239 6.30 15.61 -15.95
C ILE A 239 7.45 16.06 -16.85
N SER A 240 7.76 17.37 -16.91
CA SER A 240 8.93 17.88 -17.63
C SER A 240 10.24 17.54 -16.90
N VAL A 241 11.38 17.63 -17.59
CA VAL A 241 12.70 17.45 -16.96
C VAL A 241 12.88 18.37 -15.75
N ASP A 242 12.44 19.63 -15.85
CA ASP A 242 12.59 20.61 -14.75
C ASP A 242 11.70 20.26 -13.55
N GLY A 243 10.47 19.84 -13.77
CA GLY A 243 9.58 19.38 -12.70
C GLY A 243 10.10 18.11 -12.04
N GLN A 244 10.60 17.16 -12.82
CA GLN A 244 11.13 15.87 -12.33
C GLN A 244 12.39 16.03 -11.49
N LYS A 245 13.13 17.13 -11.58
CA LYS A 245 14.27 17.43 -10.68
C LYS A 245 13.87 17.54 -9.21
N ILE A 246 12.60 17.87 -8.92
CA ILE A 246 12.11 17.94 -7.54
C ILE A 246 12.26 16.58 -6.83
N TRP A 247 12.03 15.49 -7.56
CA TRP A 247 12.16 14.13 -7.01
C TRP A 247 13.59 13.77 -6.60
N LEU A 248 14.59 14.46 -7.16
CA LEU A 248 16.00 14.26 -6.83
C LEU A 248 16.40 14.87 -5.49
N ASP A 249 15.60 15.76 -4.90
CA ASP A 249 15.90 16.31 -3.58
C ASP A 249 15.92 15.19 -2.53
N LYS A 250 16.95 15.19 -1.68
CA LYS A 250 17.14 14.14 -0.66
C LYS A 250 16.04 14.10 0.39
N SER A 251 15.31 15.20 0.58
CA SER A 251 14.14 15.25 1.48
C SER A 251 12.88 14.65 0.85
N VAL A 252 12.82 14.56 -0.48
CA VAL A 252 11.71 13.98 -1.25
C VAL A 252 12.04 12.56 -1.68
N ASN A 253 13.18 12.38 -2.32
CA ASN A 253 13.82 11.11 -2.68
C ASN A 253 12.93 10.12 -3.43
N ARG A 254 12.12 10.63 -4.38
CA ARG A 254 11.24 9.81 -5.23
C ARG A 254 11.90 9.46 -6.55
N MET A 255 11.50 8.33 -7.13
CA MET A 255 11.95 7.97 -8.48
C MET A 255 11.21 8.77 -9.54
N PRO A 256 11.95 9.46 -10.44
CA PRO A 256 11.33 10.18 -11.55
C PRO A 256 10.81 9.21 -12.61
N VAL A 257 9.81 9.65 -13.39
CA VAL A 257 9.31 8.90 -14.56
C VAL A 257 10.23 9.03 -15.78
N ARG A 258 11.18 9.98 -15.73
CA ARG A 258 12.10 10.30 -16.83
C ARG A 258 13.54 9.95 -16.46
N GLU A 259 14.13 9.03 -17.23
CA GLU A 259 15.53 8.66 -17.04
C GLU A 259 16.50 9.81 -17.40
N ASP A 260 16.12 10.68 -18.33
CA ASP A 260 16.96 11.81 -18.78
C ASP A 260 17.20 12.86 -17.71
N VAL A 261 16.38 12.92 -16.66
CA VAL A 261 16.61 13.80 -15.50
C VAL A 261 17.95 13.48 -14.80
N PHE A 262 18.39 12.22 -14.83
CA PHE A 262 19.69 11.82 -14.25
C PHE A 262 20.89 12.31 -15.06
N LYS A 263 20.67 12.77 -16.31
CA LYS A 263 21.70 13.40 -17.16
C LYS A 263 21.91 14.88 -16.87
N THR A 264 21.01 15.48 -16.09
CA THR A 264 21.14 16.88 -15.64
C THR A 264 22.26 17.05 -14.61
N PRO A 265 22.75 18.28 -14.34
CA PRO A 265 23.73 18.53 -13.28
C PRO A 265 23.24 18.08 -11.90
N GLU A 266 21.93 18.23 -11.61
CA GLU A 266 21.30 17.78 -10.37
C GLU A 266 21.25 16.25 -10.31
N GLY A 267 20.84 15.59 -11.39
CA GLY A 267 20.73 14.14 -11.48
C GLY A 267 22.06 13.41 -11.32
N ARG A 268 23.14 13.99 -11.86
CA ARG A 268 24.50 13.43 -11.72
C ARG A 268 25.01 13.41 -10.27
N LYS A 269 24.38 14.20 -9.38
CA LYS A 269 24.68 14.21 -7.94
C LYS A 269 23.91 13.13 -7.16
N ARG A 270 23.04 12.36 -7.84
CA ARG A 270 22.19 11.33 -7.27
C ARG A 270 22.47 9.93 -7.86
N PRO A 271 23.74 9.45 -7.83
CA PRO A 271 24.07 8.10 -8.30
C PRO A 271 23.36 7.01 -7.46
N ASP A 272 23.09 7.29 -6.19
CA ASP A 272 22.30 6.47 -5.26
C ASP A 272 20.88 6.23 -5.80
N LEU A 273 20.14 7.30 -6.09
CA LEU A 273 18.78 7.20 -6.61
C LEU A 273 18.75 6.59 -8.02
N TYR A 274 19.76 6.86 -8.84
CA TYR A 274 19.85 6.24 -10.17
C TYR A 274 20.13 4.74 -10.09
N ALA A 275 20.92 4.29 -9.12
CA ALA A 275 21.11 2.85 -8.88
C ALA A 275 19.79 2.19 -8.46
N ASN A 276 19.03 2.80 -7.55
CA ASN A 276 17.71 2.33 -7.14
C ASN A 276 16.71 2.31 -8.30
N TYR A 277 16.72 3.35 -9.14
CA TYR A 277 15.90 3.42 -10.38
C TYR A 277 16.16 2.22 -11.30
N ASN A 278 17.43 1.90 -11.54
CA ASN A 278 17.80 0.76 -12.40
C ASN A 278 17.48 -0.59 -11.75
N ALA A 279 17.65 -0.72 -10.43
CA ALA A 279 17.28 -1.93 -9.70
C ALA A 279 15.77 -2.18 -9.74
N THR A 280 14.96 -1.14 -9.54
CA THR A 280 13.50 -1.22 -9.63
C THR A 280 13.05 -1.55 -11.06
N LYS A 281 13.68 -0.94 -12.07
CA LYS A 281 13.40 -1.24 -13.48
C LYS A 281 13.70 -2.69 -13.86
N ALA A 282 14.70 -3.30 -13.22
CA ALA A 282 15.12 -4.68 -13.46
C ALA A 282 14.36 -5.72 -12.63
N ASN A 283 13.59 -5.27 -11.60
CA ASN A 283 12.81 -6.18 -10.77
C ASN A 283 11.63 -6.74 -11.59
N ILE A 284 11.53 -8.06 -11.66
CA ILE A 284 10.38 -8.72 -12.26
C ILE A 284 9.28 -8.74 -11.18
N GLY A 285 8.24 -7.96 -11.41
CA GLY A 285 7.07 -7.93 -10.53
C GLY A 285 6.18 -9.16 -10.69
N ILE A 286 5.20 -9.28 -9.78
CA ILE A 286 4.13 -10.27 -9.95
C ILE A 286 3.20 -9.82 -11.09
N PRO A 287 2.49 -10.75 -11.75
CA PRO A 287 1.33 -10.39 -12.56
C PRO A 287 0.28 -9.78 -11.63
N PHE A 288 0.03 -8.49 -11.76
CA PHE A 288 -0.91 -7.77 -10.91
C PHE A 288 -2.11 -7.31 -11.75
N ASP A 289 -3.31 -7.60 -11.27
CA ASP A 289 -4.58 -7.21 -11.89
C ASP A 289 -5.20 -6.03 -11.14
N ASP A 290 -5.11 -4.83 -11.72
CA ASP A 290 -5.70 -3.60 -11.17
C ASP A 290 -7.24 -3.67 -11.14
N ASN A 291 -7.90 -4.40 -12.06
CA ASN A 291 -9.35 -4.55 -12.02
C ASN A 291 -9.79 -5.44 -10.84
N LEU A 292 -9.01 -6.49 -10.55
CA LEU A 292 -9.25 -7.31 -9.36
C LEU A 292 -9.06 -6.47 -8.09
N ALA A 293 -7.98 -5.70 -7.99
CA ALA A 293 -7.73 -4.80 -6.86
C ALA A 293 -8.91 -3.83 -6.66
N LEU A 294 -9.34 -3.14 -7.72
CA LEU A 294 -10.48 -2.21 -7.68
C LEU A 294 -11.78 -2.90 -7.22
N SER A 295 -12.01 -4.13 -7.67
CA SER A 295 -13.24 -4.88 -7.33
C SER A 295 -13.36 -5.29 -5.86
N ILE A 296 -12.28 -5.19 -5.08
CA ILE A 296 -12.22 -5.55 -3.66
C ILE A 296 -11.72 -4.42 -2.75
N GLU A 297 -11.42 -3.25 -3.29
CA GLU A 297 -10.71 -2.16 -2.62
C GLU A 297 -11.33 -1.80 -1.26
N TYR A 298 -12.64 -1.57 -1.21
CA TYR A 298 -13.36 -1.22 0.02
C TYR A 298 -13.53 -2.42 0.94
N SER A 299 -13.96 -3.55 0.41
CA SER A 299 -14.21 -4.76 1.20
C SER A 299 -12.92 -5.26 1.87
N MET A 300 -11.79 -5.25 1.16
CA MET A 300 -10.48 -5.61 1.67
C MET A 300 -10.04 -4.66 2.80
N ARG A 301 -10.13 -3.34 2.59
CA ARG A 301 -9.72 -2.33 3.58
C ARG A 301 -10.50 -2.45 4.89
N TYR A 302 -11.82 -2.52 4.81
CA TYR A 302 -12.67 -2.59 6.00
C TYR A 302 -12.61 -3.95 6.69
N TYR A 303 -12.44 -5.03 5.92
CA TYR A 303 -12.22 -6.36 6.49
C TYR A 303 -10.90 -6.41 7.26
N PHE A 304 -9.80 -5.92 6.66
CA PHE A 304 -8.50 -5.84 7.35
C PHE A 304 -8.61 -5.10 8.68
N ASP A 305 -9.22 -3.91 8.69
CA ASP A 305 -9.34 -3.11 9.90
C ASP A 305 -10.16 -3.85 10.97
N ALA A 306 -11.28 -4.42 10.60
CA ALA A 306 -12.18 -5.11 11.54
C ALA A 306 -11.55 -6.38 12.13
N VAL A 307 -10.79 -7.14 11.32
CA VAL A 307 -10.30 -8.47 11.69
C VAL A 307 -8.93 -8.42 12.37
N PHE A 308 -8.05 -7.50 11.96
CA PHE A 308 -6.68 -7.48 12.46
C PHE A 308 -6.37 -6.25 13.32
N ALA A 309 -6.85 -5.06 12.95
CA ALA A 309 -6.50 -3.84 13.65
C ALA A 309 -7.42 -3.51 14.84
N ASP A 310 -8.73 -3.71 14.70
CA ASP A 310 -9.70 -3.40 15.76
C ASP A 310 -9.73 -4.43 16.89
N VAL A 311 -9.29 -5.66 16.63
CA VAL A 311 -9.23 -6.78 17.59
C VAL A 311 -7.78 -7.26 17.80
N HIS A 312 -6.83 -6.36 17.60
CA HIS A 312 -5.40 -6.65 17.53
C HIS A 312 -4.87 -7.40 18.77
N ASP A 313 -5.27 -7.01 19.97
CA ASP A 313 -4.79 -7.65 21.20
C ASP A 313 -5.12 -9.16 21.25
N LYS A 314 -6.30 -9.54 20.77
CA LYS A 314 -6.71 -10.95 20.68
C LYS A 314 -5.93 -11.72 19.61
N LEU A 315 -5.71 -11.11 18.47
CA LEU A 315 -4.88 -11.66 17.39
C LEU A 315 -3.45 -11.93 17.91
N VAL A 316 -2.84 -10.95 18.57
CA VAL A 316 -1.49 -11.07 19.16
C VAL A 316 -1.45 -12.17 20.21
N GLN A 317 -2.46 -12.25 21.10
CA GLN A 317 -2.52 -13.29 22.12
C GLN A 317 -2.59 -14.70 21.51
N ALA A 318 -3.46 -14.91 20.51
CA ALA A 318 -3.58 -16.20 19.82
C ALA A 318 -2.28 -16.58 19.11
N TRP A 319 -1.69 -15.65 18.36
CA TRP A 319 -0.45 -15.89 17.63
C TRP A 319 0.74 -16.13 18.57
N SER A 320 0.89 -15.36 19.64
CA SER A 320 1.95 -15.54 20.63
C SER A 320 1.92 -16.94 21.24
N LEU A 321 0.73 -17.50 21.50
CA LEU A 321 0.58 -18.84 22.03
C LEU A 321 1.03 -19.91 21.02
N ILE A 322 0.65 -19.77 19.74
CA ILE A 322 1.08 -20.65 18.64
C ILE A 322 2.61 -20.62 18.52
N VAL A 323 3.21 -19.41 18.43
CA VAL A 323 4.65 -19.23 18.30
C VAL A 323 5.41 -19.81 19.49
N THR A 324 4.95 -19.55 20.71
CA THR A 324 5.61 -20.04 21.92
C THR A 324 5.62 -21.58 21.95
N LYS A 325 4.49 -22.22 21.68
CA LYS A 325 4.41 -23.69 21.67
C LYS A 325 5.29 -24.31 20.58
N TYR A 326 5.28 -23.71 19.40
CA TYR A 326 6.11 -24.18 18.29
C TYR A 326 7.60 -24.05 18.59
N LEU A 327 8.07 -22.89 19.02
CA LEU A 327 9.48 -22.65 19.32
C LEU A 327 9.98 -23.45 20.53
N ASN A 328 9.10 -23.80 21.48
CA ASN A 328 9.44 -24.68 22.60
C ASN A 328 9.43 -26.16 22.22
N GLY A 329 9.05 -26.51 20.99
CA GLY A 329 8.94 -27.92 20.55
C GLY A 329 7.72 -28.64 21.13
N GLU A 330 6.70 -27.90 21.62
CA GLU A 330 5.43 -28.45 22.13
C GLU A 330 4.40 -28.63 21.00
N MET A 331 4.72 -28.18 19.79
CA MET A 331 3.89 -28.23 18.60
C MET A 331 4.73 -28.73 17.42
N SER A 332 4.23 -29.70 16.67
CA SER A 332 4.86 -30.18 15.44
C SER A 332 4.79 -29.12 14.33
N GLN A 333 5.59 -29.27 13.27
CA GLN A 333 5.53 -28.42 12.07
C GLN A 333 4.13 -28.44 11.44
N GLU A 334 3.51 -29.60 11.31
CA GLU A 334 2.17 -29.76 10.72
C GLU A 334 1.10 -29.05 11.55
N GLU A 335 1.15 -29.18 12.88
CA GLU A 335 0.24 -28.45 13.78
C GLU A 335 0.46 -26.94 13.72
N PHE A 336 1.72 -26.49 13.65
CA PHE A 336 2.05 -25.08 13.47
C PHE A 336 1.45 -24.52 12.16
N GLU A 337 1.66 -25.20 11.05
CA GLU A 337 1.11 -24.79 9.74
C GLU A 337 -0.42 -24.74 9.76
N TYR A 338 -1.06 -25.72 10.41
CA TYR A 338 -2.51 -25.73 10.60
C TYR A 338 -2.98 -24.51 11.39
N TRP A 339 -2.40 -24.23 12.56
CA TRP A 339 -2.82 -23.10 13.39
C TRP A 339 -2.46 -21.74 12.78
N ALA A 340 -1.33 -21.64 12.10
CA ALA A 340 -0.91 -20.46 11.35
C ALA A 340 -1.87 -20.13 10.21
N TYR A 341 -2.45 -21.14 9.55
CA TYR A 341 -3.50 -20.97 8.56
C TYR A 341 -4.85 -20.62 9.21
N GLU A 342 -5.27 -21.36 10.24
CA GLU A 342 -6.52 -21.14 10.97
C GLU A 342 -6.62 -19.72 11.57
N LEU A 343 -5.49 -19.15 11.99
CA LEU A 343 -5.42 -17.79 12.52
C LEU A 343 -5.95 -16.76 11.51
N GLY A 344 -5.61 -16.90 10.23
CA GLY A 344 -5.80 -15.86 9.22
C GLY A 344 -6.66 -16.23 8.02
N LYS A 345 -7.08 -17.50 7.85
CA LYS A 345 -7.97 -17.87 6.74
C LYS A 345 -9.22 -16.97 6.70
N PRO A 346 -9.86 -16.75 5.56
CA PRO A 346 -11.08 -15.96 5.48
C PRO A 346 -12.11 -16.34 6.55
N LEU A 347 -12.74 -15.33 7.17
CA LEU A 347 -13.74 -15.56 8.24
C LEU A 347 -14.99 -16.20 7.67
N SER A 348 -15.61 -17.06 8.49
CA SER A 348 -16.98 -17.50 8.30
C SER A 348 -17.84 -17.09 9.49
N TRP A 349 -19.09 -16.74 9.23
CA TRP A 349 -20.08 -16.36 10.24
C TRP A 349 -21.47 -16.84 9.84
N GLU A 350 -22.41 -16.84 10.78
CA GLU A 350 -23.82 -17.12 10.50
C GLU A 350 -24.55 -15.81 10.18
N GLU A 351 -25.28 -15.79 9.07
CA GLU A 351 -26.15 -14.70 8.64
C GLU A 351 -27.45 -15.27 8.10
N ASP A 352 -28.57 -14.87 8.66
CA ASP A 352 -29.92 -15.36 8.29
C ASP A 352 -30.04 -16.89 8.27
N GLY A 353 -29.38 -17.59 9.20
CA GLY A 353 -29.39 -19.05 9.32
C GLY A 353 -28.51 -19.79 8.30
N GLN A 354 -27.66 -19.08 7.60
CA GLN A 354 -26.67 -19.63 6.64
C GLN A 354 -25.24 -19.29 7.05
N ILE A 355 -24.31 -20.20 6.74
CA ILE A 355 -22.89 -19.90 6.90
C ILE A 355 -22.40 -19.13 5.69
N VAL A 356 -21.94 -17.92 5.93
CA VAL A 356 -21.29 -17.02 4.94
C VAL A 356 -19.79 -17.02 5.20
N THR A 357 -19.01 -17.05 4.14
CA THR A 357 -17.54 -16.95 4.21
C THR A 357 -17.07 -15.74 3.41
N PHE A 358 -16.05 -15.06 3.93
CA PHE A 358 -15.41 -13.92 3.23
C PHE A 358 -14.55 -14.43 2.06
N THR A 359 -15.21 -15.03 1.06
CA THR A 359 -14.55 -15.44 -0.19
C THR A 359 -14.26 -14.21 -1.06
N LEU A 360 -13.43 -14.39 -2.09
CA LEU A 360 -13.16 -13.33 -3.07
C LEU A 360 -14.46 -12.85 -3.74
N GLU A 361 -15.32 -13.79 -4.15
CA GLU A 361 -16.62 -13.46 -4.79
C GLU A 361 -17.54 -12.71 -3.83
N PHE A 362 -17.54 -13.08 -2.55
CA PHE A 362 -18.32 -12.36 -1.55
C PHE A 362 -17.78 -10.95 -1.36
N ALA A 363 -16.45 -10.79 -1.23
CA ALA A 363 -15.80 -9.47 -1.11
C ALA A 363 -16.14 -8.55 -2.29
N GLN A 364 -16.10 -9.08 -3.51
CA GLN A 364 -16.49 -8.35 -4.72
C GLN A 364 -17.97 -7.96 -4.71
N SER A 365 -18.87 -8.85 -4.27
CA SER A 365 -20.32 -8.64 -4.27
C SER A 365 -20.78 -7.49 -3.36
N ILE A 366 -20.03 -7.19 -2.30
CA ILE A 366 -20.37 -6.14 -1.32
C ILE A 366 -19.51 -4.88 -1.45
N ASN A 367 -18.51 -4.89 -2.34
CA ASN A 367 -17.49 -3.83 -2.42
C ASN A 367 -18.09 -2.44 -2.60
N ASP A 368 -18.97 -2.26 -3.58
CA ASP A 368 -19.58 -0.97 -3.90
C ASP A 368 -20.49 -0.46 -2.77
N ALA A 369 -21.26 -1.35 -2.15
CA ALA A 369 -22.11 -0.99 -1.01
C ALA A 369 -21.29 -0.57 0.22
N LEU A 370 -20.12 -1.15 0.42
CA LEU A 370 -19.16 -0.69 1.44
C LEU A 370 -18.57 0.68 1.07
N GLY A 371 -18.24 0.91 -0.19
CA GLY A 371 -17.73 2.18 -0.69
C GLY A 371 -18.72 3.33 -0.53
N THR A 372 -20.03 3.07 -0.65
CA THR A 372 -21.09 4.05 -0.36
C THR A 372 -21.45 4.17 1.12
N GLY A 373 -20.91 3.30 1.97
CA GLY A 373 -21.18 3.25 3.41
C GLY A 373 -22.44 2.49 3.81
N GLU A 374 -23.21 1.96 2.84
CA GLU A 374 -24.51 1.31 3.06
C GLU A 374 -24.40 0.09 4.00
N LEU A 375 -23.42 -0.79 3.77
CA LEU A 375 -23.22 -2.03 4.53
C LEU A 375 -22.13 -1.93 5.58
N LEU A 376 -21.43 -0.81 5.68
CA LEU A 376 -20.20 -0.66 6.46
C LEU A 376 -20.36 -1.04 7.93
N SER A 377 -21.32 -0.41 8.63
CA SER A 377 -21.52 -0.66 10.07
C SER A 377 -21.93 -2.11 10.34
N LYS A 378 -22.72 -2.73 9.45
CA LYS A 378 -23.15 -4.12 9.55
C LYS A 378 -21.93 -5.06 9.52
N TYR A 379 -21.14 -5.00 8.46
CA TYR A 379 -20.03 -5.94 8.25
C TYR A 379 -18.85 -5.70 9.17
N GLN A 380 -18.52 -4.46 9.50
CA GLN A 380 -17.49 -4.18 10.51
C GLN A 380 -17.83 -4.80 11.87
N LYS A 381 -19.11 -4.77 12.27
CA LYS A 381 -19.54 -5.43 13.52
C LYS A 381 -19.43 -6.94 13.42
N ILE A 382 -19.99 -7.55 12.36
CA ILE A 382 -19.97 -9.01 12.12
C ILE A 382 -18.53 -9.52 12.10
N TRP A 383 -17.67 -8.89 11.33
CA TRP A 383 -16.27 -9.33 11.18
C TRP A 383 -15.48 -9.22 12.49
N ARG A 384 -15.66 -8.16 13.27
CA ARG A 384 -15.03 -8.04 14.60
C ARG A 384 -15.50 -9.11 15.56
N GLU A 385 -16.79 -9.40 15.61
CA GLU A 385 -17.35 -10.44 16.47
C GLU A 385 -16.84 -11.84 16.07
N ALA A 386 -16.86 -12.15 14.78
CA ALA A 386 -16.35 -13.41 14.25
C ALA A 386 -14.83 -13.58 14.45
N ALA A 387 -14.05 -12.52 14.26
CA ALA A 387 -12.61 -12.53 14.52
C ALA A 387 -12.29 -12.75 16.00
N ASN A 388 -12.97 -12.03 16.90
CA ASN A 388 -12.83 -12.23 18.35
C ASN A 388 -13.16 -13.67 18.75
N ALA A 389 -14.24 -14.24 18.22
CA ALA A 389 -14.63 -15.63 18.50
C ALA A 389 -13.57 -16.64 18.02
N ARG A 390 -13.03 -16.43 16.80
CA ARG A 390 -11.95 -17.26 16.25
C ARG A 390 -10.70 -17.23 17.14
N TYR A 391 -10.20 -16.04 17.46
CA TYR A 391 -8.97 -15.91 18.26
C TYR A 391 -9.17 -16.48 19.67
N GLN A 392 -10.33 -16.24 20.28
CA GLN A 392 -10.68 -16.81 21.57
C GLN A 392 -10.70 -18.35 21.51
N SER A 393 -11.29 -18.92 20.46
CA SER A 393 -11.32 -20.38 20.26
C SER A 393 -9.91 -20.99 20.10
N ILE A 394 -9.02 -20.31 19.36
CA ILE A 394 -7.61 -20.74 19.25
C ILE A 394 -6.92 -20.73 20.61
N ILE A 395 -7.09 -19.65 21.39
CA ILE A 395 -6.51 -19.53 22.72
C ILE A 395 -6.98 -20.66 23.63
N GLU A 396 -8.30 -20.93 23.68
CA GLU A 396 -8.89 -21.99 24.51
C GLU A 396 -8.43 -23.39 24.09
N GLN A 397 -8.36 -23.68 22.78
CA GLN A 397 -7.92 -24.97 22.27
C GLN A 397 -6.44 -25.25 22.53
N LEU A 398 -5.63 -24.19 22.57
CA LEU A 398 -4.20 -24.29 22.88
C LEU A 398 -3.89 -24.18 24.38
N GLY A 399 -4.90 -24.04 25.22
CA GLY A 399 -4.77 -24.05 26.68
C GLY A 399 -4.25 -22.74 27.26
N GLY A 400 -4.63 -21.63 26.64
CA GLY A 400 -4.35 -20.27 27.09
C GLY A 400 -5.43 -19.70 27.99
#